data_d09a0e277ba145612c37a3093bc81549
#
_entry.id   d09a0e277ba145612c37a3093bc81549
#
_cell.length_a   1.000
_cell.length_b   1.000
_cell.length_c   1.000
_cell.angle_alpha   90.00
_cell.angle_beta   90.00
_cell.angle_gamma   90.00
#
_symmetry.space_group_name_H-M   'P 1'
#
loop_
_entity.id
_entity.type
_entity.pdbx_description
1 polymer ?
#
loop_
_entity_poly.entity_id
_entity_poly.type
_entity_poly.pdbx_seq_one_letter_code
_entity_poly.pdbx_strand_id
1 'polypeptide(L)'
;MITRKGTALWAILLALTLSLSVFAQGRRNGQQQQQQPQAQSQGIGPVPQTKEEADAFTALQAEQAPAKKVELAEAFIAKYPTSDFVQYAHTFRLSGYGQLNKPKEAVNAAEQAIDATVKFGEKLLAKADADAKLSDKDKENIKKKDKNAVFLDKNSPQFQTYMNQSEQRILALYQAVIQSYQALNDAPKMMEWGEKALGFKPDDVTTLAMISNVMAERPPTNEEEKAKQMKRAEELATQAIMLLPTYLASPDAANLPANAKTDLTAQMHYTLGLIYLHQKKLGPAQQELLTSLQSKPNDPITYYRLGVAYVQDMKNDQAMEALAKSVYLKLAGGQLP
;
A
#
# COMPACT_ATOMS: atom_id res chain seq x y z
N MET A 1 -21.63 12.26 -25.05
CA MET A 1 -20.55 11.24 -25.02
C MET A 1 -19.29 11.93 -24.55
N ILE A 2 -19.01 11.91 -23.24
CA ILE A 2 -17.84 12.56 -22.65
C ILE A 2 -16.88 11.45 -22.28
N THR A 3 -15.84 11.29 -23.07
CA THR A 3 -14.76 10.34 -22.83
C THR A 3 -13.87 10.85 -21.69
N ARG A 4 -13.91 10.13 -20.58
CA ARG A 4 -13.03 10.31 -19.41
C ARG A 4 -11.58 9.99 -19.80
N LYS A 5 -10.71 11.01 -19.85
CA LYS A 5 -9.26 10.85 -19.69
C LYS A 5 -8.82 11.72 -18.52
N GLY A 6 -8.96 11.22 -17.33
CA GLY A 6 -8.50 11.84 -16.10
C GLY A 6 -7.89 10.79 -15.19
N THR A 7 -6.80 10.14 -15.63
CA THR A 7 -6.10 9.13 -14.85
C THR A 7 -4.61 9.17 -15.16
N ALA A 8 -3.94 10.26 -14.78
CA ALA A 8 -2.49 10.35 -14.96
C ALA A 8 -1.70 10.61 -13.65
N LEU A 9 -2.30 10.40 -12.47
CA LEU A 9 -1.63 10.70 -11.19
C LEU A 9 -1.35 9.49 -10.30
N TRP A 10 -1.75 8.28 -10.69
CA TRP A 10 -1.61 7.08 -9.85
C TRP A 10 -0.68 6.00 -10.41
N ALA A 11 0.05 6.30 -11.48
CA ALA A 11 0.97 5.34 -12.11
C ALA A 11 2.32 5.16 -11.37
N ILE A 12 2.57 5.83 -10.24
CA ILE A 12 3.88 5.85 -9.58
C ILE A 12 4.03 4.77 -8.50
N LEU A 13 2.98 4.07 -8.10
CA LEU A 13 3.04 3.10 -6.98
C LEU A 13 3.16 1.63 -7.42
N LEU A 14 3.41 1.33 -8.69
CA LEU A 14 3.58 -0.05 -9.18
C LEU A 14 5.04 -0.45 -9.44
N ALA A 15 6.01 0.32 -8.93
CA ALA A 15 7.40 -0.10 -8.87
C ALA A 15 7.76 -0.64 -7.47
N LEU A 16 6.88 -1.43 -6.86
CA LEU A 16 7.31 -2.42 -5.88
C LEU A 16 8.00 -3.55 -6.67
N THR A 17 9.24 -3.28 -7.10
CA THR A 17 10.20 -4.35 -7.32
C THR A 17 10.35 -5.04 -5.97
N LEU A 18 9.54 -6.07 -5.77
CA LEU A 18 9.79 -7.12 -4.79
C LEU A 18 11.21 -7.60 -5.06
N SER A 19 12.17 -7.06 -4.32
CA SER A 19 13.52 -7.59 -4.23
C SER A 19 13.45 -8.94 -3.53
N LEU A 20 12.82 -9.91 -4.18
CA LEU A 20 12.85 -11.32 -3.83
C LEU A 20 14.19 -11.90 -4.30
N SER A 21 15.29 -11.37 -3.77
CA SER A 21 16.60 -12.01 -3.88
C SER A 21 16.74 -12.98 -2.71
N VAL A 22 16.00 -14.10 -2.77
CA VAL A 22 16.20 -15.24 -1.88
C VAL A 22 16.11 -16.52 -2.71
N PHE A 23 17.20 -17.26 -2.66
CA PHE A 23 17.40 -18.63 -3.13
C PHE A 23 17.75 -18.86 -4.61
N ALA A 24 19.03 -18.63 -4.94
CA ALA A 24 19.75 -19.47 -5.90
C ALA A 24 21.18 -19.65 -5.43
N GLN A 25 21.45 -20.66 -4.61
CA GLN A 25 22.79 -21.21 -4.44
C GLN A 25 22.77 -22.73 -4.62
N GLY A 26 22.97 -23.12 -5.87
CA GLY A 26 23.49 -24.40 -6.27
C GLY A 26 24.60 -24.17 -7.28
N ARG A 27 25.84 -24.21 -6.83
CA ARG A 27 27.10 -24.44 -7.54
C ARG A 27 27.25 -23.85 -8.96
N ARG A 28 28.11 -22.80 -9.11
CA ARG A 28 29.19 -22.79 -10.12
C ARG A 28 30.25 -21.75 -9.76
N ASN A 29 31.53 -22.17 -9.87
CA ASN A 29 32.74 -21.37 -9.66
C ASN A 29 32.89 -20.24 -10.67
N GLY A 30 33.47 -19.12 -10.19
CA GLY A 30 34.37 -18.25 -10.99
C GLY A 30 33.78 -16.89 -11.38
N GLN A 31 34.05 -15.92 -10.65
CA GLN A 31 34.70 -14.63 -10.85
C GLN A 31 34.22 -13.56 -9.86
N GLN A 32 35.16 -12.91 -9.25
CA GLN A 32 34.99 -11.91 -8.22
C GLN A 32 34.33 -10.63 -8.75
N GLN A 33 33.22 -10.22 -8.14
CA GLN A 33 32.85 -8.81 -7.99
C GLN A 33 32.40 -8.61 -6.55
N GLN A 34 33.00 -7.63 -5.88
CA GLN A 34 32.71 -7.26 -4.51
C GLN A 34 31.26 -6.80 -4.40
N GLN A 35 30.42 -7.63 -3.81
CA GLN A 35 29.11 -7.26 -3.29
C GLN A 35 29.17 -7.37 -1.76
N GLN A 36 28.78 -6.29 -1.07
CA GLN A 36 28.62 -6.29 0.37
C GLN A 36 27.76 -7.48 0.82
N PRO A 37 28.10 -8.17 1.92
CA PRO A 37 27.33 -9.31 2.39
C PRO A 37 25.98 -8.82 2.92
N GLN A 38 24.92 -9.01 2.13
CA GLN A 38 23.57 -9.00 2.67
C GLN A 38 23.48 -10.19 3.65
N ALA A 39 23.25 -9.89 4.92
CA ALA A 39 23.05 -10.89 5.96
C ALA A 39 21.90 -11.83 5.53
N GLN A 40 22.24 -13.05 5.16
CA GLN A 40 21.28 -14.11 4.87
C GLN A 40 20.49 -14.38 6.14
N SER A 41 19.17 -14.16 6.11
CA SER A 41 18.24 -14.59 7.14
C SER A 41 18.14 -16.13 7.12
N GLN A 42 19.14 -16.80 7.68
CA GLN A 42 19.12 -18.26 7.78
C GLN A 42 17.95 -18.67 8.68
N GLY A 43 16.93 -19.30 8.11
CA GLY A 43 15.95 -20.08 8.83
C GLY A 43 14.60 -19.42 9.15
N ILE A 44 14.37 -18.15 8.81
CA ILE A 44 13.08 -17.48 9.02
C ILE A 44 12.47 -17.14 7.67
N GLY A 45 11.45 -17.87 7.28
CA GLY A 45 10.77 -17.71 5.99
C GLY A 45 10.23 -19.04 5.48
N PRO A 46 9.50 -19.03 4.36
CA PRO A 46 9.02 -20.24 3.72
C PRO A 46 10.17 -21.15 3.31
N VAL A 47 10.02 -22.44 3.59
CA VAL A 47 10.98 -23.47 3.19
C VAL A 47 10.22 -24.50 2.34
N PRO A 48 10.72 -24.84 1.13
CA PRO A 48 10.06 -25.86 0.31
C PRO A 48 10.15 -27.24 0.97
N GLN A 49 9.06 -27.97 0.94
CA GLN A 49 8.99 -29.32 1.52
C GLN A 49 9.58 -30.37 0.58
N THR A 50 9.55 -30.09 -0.73
CA THR A 50 10.10 -30.98 -1.76
C THR A 50 10.88 -30.19 -2.81
N LYS A 51 11.72 -30.89 -3.58
CA LYS A 51 12.44 -30.31 -4.70
C LYS A 51 11.47 -29.83 -5.80
N GLU A 52 10.43 -30.61 -6.05
CA GLU A 52 9.40 -30.31 -7.05
C GLU A 52 8.64 -29.03 -6.70
N GLU A 53 8.37 -28.79 -5.41
CA GLU A 53 7.78 -27.55 -4.91
C GLU A 53 8.73 -26.37 -5.14
N ALA A 54 10.00 -26.53 -4.81
CA ALA A 54 11.02 -25.49 -5.02
C ALA A 54 11.16 -25.13 -6.51
N ASP A 55 11.21 -26.14 -7.39
CA ASP A 55 11.33 -25.97 -8.84
C ASP A 55 10.08 -25.25 -9.40
N ALA A 56 8.87 -25.66 -8.96
CA ALA A 56 7.62 -25.03 -9.39
C ALA A 56 7.51 -23.56 -8.93
N PHE A 57 7.91 -23.26 -7.69
CA PHE A 57 7.93 -21.88 -7.20
C PHE A 57 8.96 -21.01 -7.92
N THR A 58 10.14 -21.56 -8.21
CA THR A 58 11.17 -20.87 -8.97
C THR A 58 10.69 -20.55 -10.39
N ALA A 59 10.01 -21.47 -11.06
CA ALA A 59 9.42 -21.25 -12.39
C ALA A 59 8.35 -20.14 -12.35
N LEU A 60 7.48 -20.14 -11.33
CA LEU A 60 6.48 -19.09 -11.12
C LEU A 60 7.12 -17.72 -10.88
N GLN A 61 8.18 -17.67 -10.09
CA GLN A 61 8.90 -16.42 -9.77
C GLN A 61 9.58 -15.84 -11.01
N ALA A 62 10.14 -16.68 -11.87
CA ALA A 62 10.86 -16.28 -13.09
C ALA A 62 9.94 -15.82 -14.22
N GLU A 63 8.65 -16.23 -14.22
CA GLU A 63 7.71 -15.90 -15.29
C GLU A 63 7.43 -14.40 -15.35
N GLN A 64 7.44 -13.83 -16.57
CA GLN A 64 7.20 -12.41 -16.80
C GLN A 64 5.85 -12.14 -17.51
N ALA A 65 5.35 -13.10 -18.30
CA ALA A 65 4.08 -12.94 -19.01
C ALA A 65 2.89 -13.01 -18.02
N PRO A 66 2.06 -11.96 -17.91
CA PRO A 66 1.04 -11.87 -16.85
C PRO A 66 0.04 -13.04 -16.86
N ALA A 67 -0.44 -13.45 -18.03
CA ALA A 67 -1.38 -14.55 -18.13
C ALA A 67 -0.76 -15.89 -17.69
N LYS A 68 0.48 -16.16 -18.10
CA LYS A 68 1.20 -17.38 -17.73
C LYS A 68 1.58 -17.37 -16.25
N LYS A 69 1.91 -16.20 -15.69
CA LYS A 69 2.18 -16.04 -14.25
C LYS A 69 0.96 -16.41 -13.42
N VAL A 70 -0.25 -15.97 -13.83
CA VAL A 70 -1.51 -16.37 -13.19
C VAL A 70 -1.70 -17.87 -13.25
N GLU A 71 -1.56 -18.48 -14.45
CA GLU A 71 -1.71 -19.93 -14.65
C GLU A 71 -0.76 -20.73 -13.75
N LEU A 72 0.52 -20.37 -13.72
CA LEU A 72 1.52 -21.02 -12.87
C LEU A 72 1.22 -20.86 -11.38
N ALA A 73 0.75 -19.68 -10.97
CA ALA A 73 0.39 -19.44 -9.59
C ALA A 73 -0.83 -20.29 -9.16
N GLU A 74 -1.84 -20.41 -10.01
CA GLU A 74 -3.01 -21.24 -9.76
C GLU A 74 -2.64 -22.74 -9.71
N ALA A 75 -1.79 -23.19 -10.64
CA ALA A 75 -1.28 -24.56 -10.63
C ALA A 75 -0.45 -24.86 -9.37
N PHE A 76 0.38 -23.89 -8.91
CA PHE A 76 1.15 -24.03 -7.69
C PHE A 76 0.23 -24.16 -6.45
N ILE A 77 -0.76 -23.27 -6.32
CA ILE A 77 -1.72 -23.28 -5.20
C ILE A 77 -2.52 -24.59 -5.18
N ALA A 78 -2.96 -25.06 -6.33
CA ALA A 78 -3.73 -26.31 -6.44
C ALA A 78 -2.89 -27.53 -6.07
N LYS A 79 -1.62 -27.56 -6.47
CA LYS A 79 -0.72 -28.69 -6.21
C LYS A 79 -0.13 -28.69 -4.81
N TYR A 80 0.11 -27.51 -4.23
CA TYR A 80 0.77 -27.33 -2.92
C TYR A 80 -0.05 -26.44 -1.97
N PRO A 81 -1.30 -26.81 -1.64
CA PRO A 81 -2.22 -25.93 -0.88
C PRO A 81 -1.76 -25.65 0.56
N THR A 82 -0.88 -26.50 1.12
CA THR A 82 -0.33 -26.35 2.48
C THR A 82 1.07 -25.73 2.49
N SER A 83 1.59 -25.35 1.32
CA SER A 83 2.90 -24.73 1.20
C SER A 83 2.94 -23.36 1.84
N ASP A 84 4.02 -23.05 2.54
CA ASP A 84 4.26 -21.71 3.08
C ASP A 84 4.48 -20.65 1.97
N PHE A 85 4.74 -21.09 0.72
CA PHE A 85 4.86 -20.22 -0.45
C PHE A 85 3.52 -19.79 -1.06
N VAL A 86 2.38 -20.35 -0.61
CA VAL A 86 1.04 -20.01 -1.12
C VAL A 86 0.76 -18.49 -0.99
N GLN A 87 1.23 -17.83 0.07
CA GLN A 87 1.12 -16.38 0.25
C GLN A 87 1.74 -15.59 -0.92
N TYR A 88 2.88 -16.04 -1.43
CA TYR A 88 3.54 -15.41 -2.59
C TYR A 88 2.86 -15.79 -3.91
N ALA A 89 2.38 -17.03 -4.03
CA ALA A 89 1.64 -17.45 -5.22
C ALA A 89 0.37 -16.60 -5.42
N HIS A 90 -0.37 -16.31 -4.34
CA HIS A 90 -1.49 -15.36 -4.40
C HIS A 90 -1.04 -13.94 -4.75
N THR A 91 0.10 -13.47 -4.26
CA THR A 91 0.68 -12.17 -4.63
C THR A 91 1.04 -12.11 -6.12
N PHE A 92 1.56 -13.20 -6.70
CA PHE A 92 1.83 -13.28 -8.14
C PHE A 92 0.54 -13.29 -8.97
N ARG A 93 -0.52 -13.97 -8.50
CA ARG A 93 -1.87 -13.87 -9.12
C ARG A 93 -2.38 -12.45 -9.12
N LEU A 94 -2.30 -11.76 -7.97
CA LEU A 94 -2.68 -10.34 -7.85
C LEU A 94 -1.93 -9.49 -8.88
N SER A 95 -0.60 -9.62 -8.96
CA SER A 95 0.22 -8.87 -9.92
C SER A 95 -0.19 -9.17 -11.37
N GLY A 96 -0.39 -10.45 -11.70
CA GLY A 96 -0.82 -10.87 -13.03
C GLY A 96 -2.20 -10.32 -13.39
N TYR A 97 -3.18 -10.41 -12.50
CA TYR A 97 -4.52 -9.87 -12.72
C TYR A 97 -4.53 -8.34 -12.82
N GLY A 98 -3.70 -7.64 -12.03
CA GLY A 98 -3.53 -6.19 -12.15
C GLY A 98 -3.02 -5.79 -13.54
N GLN A 99 -1.99 -6.47 -14.06
CA GLN A 99 -1.45 -6.21 -15.40
C GLN A 99 -2.43 -6.58 -16.52
N LEU A 100 -3.30 -7.56 -16.31
CA LEU A 100 -4.36 -7.96 -17.23
C LEU A 100 -5.62 -7.08 -17.13
N ASN A 101 -5.61 -6.05 -16.26
CA ASN A 101 -6.76 -5.18 -15.99
C ASN A 101 -8.02 -5.95 -15.55
N LYS A 102 -7.84 -6.91 -14.65
CA LYS A 102 -8.88 -7.76 -14.07
C LYS A 102 -9.07 -7.46 -12.58
N PRO A 103 -9.68 -6.30 -12.23
CA PRO A 103 -9.72 -5.82 -10.85
C PRO A 103 -10.51 -6.71 -9.90
N LYS A 104 -11.56 -7.42 -10.34
CA LYS A 104 -12.32 -8.34 -9.48
C LYS A 104 -11.48 -9.55 -9.06
N GLU A 105 -10.78 -10.14 -10.01
CA GLU A 105 -9.87 -11.26 -9.76
C GLU A 105 -8.66 -10.82 -8.93
N ALA A 106 -8.19 -9.59 -9.13
CA ALA A 106 -7.12 -8.98 -8.34
C ALA A 106 -7.53 -8.84 -6.86
N VAL A 107 -8.76 -8.37 -6.57
CA VAL A 107 -9.30 -8.31 -5.20
C VAL A 107 -9.26 -9.69 -4.55
N ASN A 108 -9.83 -10.71 -5.20
CA ASN A 108 -9.85 -12.07 -4.64
C ASN A 108 -8.44 -12.61 -4.36
N ALA A 109 -7.50 -12.39 -5.29
CA ALA A 109 -6.11 -12.80 -5.10
C ALA A 109 -5.43 -12.08 -3.94
N ALA A 110 -5.70 -10.78 -3.75
CA ALA A 110 -5.14 -10.00 -2.65
C ALA A 110 -5.71 -10.42 -1.29
N GLU A 111 -7.02 -10.66 -1.19
CA GLU A 111 -7.66 -11.18 0.03
C GLU A 111 -7.04 -12.51 0.47
N GLN A 112 -6.85 -13.44 -0.48
CA GLN A 112 -6.22 -14.73 -0.21
C GLN A 112 -4.73 -14.58 0.14
N ALA A 113 -4.03 -13.61 -0.44
CA ALA A 113 -2.64 -13.32 -0.09
C ALA A 113 -2.51 -12.76 1.33
N ILE A 114 -3.43 -11.88 1.76
CA ILE A 114 -3.48 -11.36 3.13
C ILE A 114 -3.68 -12.52 4.11
N ASP A 115 -4.73 -13.32 3.90
CA ASP A 115 -5.05 -14.47 4.78
C ASP A 115 -3.88 -15.44 4.89
N ALA A 116 -3.26 -15.82 3.78
CA ALA A 116 -2.11 -16.73 3.77
C ALA A 116 -0.88 -16.12 4.46
N THR A 117 -0.64 -14.80 4.31
CA THR A 117 0.49 -14.12 4.96
C THR A 117 0.29 -14.03 6.48
N VAL A 118 -0.93 -13.72 6.93
CA VAL A 118 -1.28 -13.69 8.36
C VAL A 118 -1.11 -15.08 8.98
N LYS A 119 -1.69 -16.13 8.37
CA LYS A 119 -1.56 -17.52 8.84
C LYS A 119 -0.11 -17.97 8.95
N PHE A 120 0.72 -17.59 7.98
CA PHE A 120 2.14 -17.93 8.05
C PHE A 120 2.85 -17.17 9.19
N GLY A 121 2.53 -15.89 9.41
CA GLY A 121 3.03 -15.12 10.55
C GLY A 121 2.63 -15.74 11.90
N GLU A 122 1.37 -16.15 12.06
CA GLU A 122 0.85 -16.84 13.24
C GLU A 122 1.59 -18.17 13.48
N LYS A 123 1.85 -18.95 12.42
CA LYS A 123 2.64 -20.19 12.48
C LYS A 123 4.06 -19.93 12.99
N LEU A 124 4.71 -18.86 12.51
CA LEU A 124 6.06 -18.49 12.97
C LEU A 124 6.06 -18.06 14.45
N LEU A 125 5.07 -17.27 14.86
CA LEU A 125 4.90 -16.83 16.23
C LEU A 125 4.67 -18.02 17.17
N ALA A 126 3.77 -18.93 16.81
CA ALA A 126 3.48 -20.14 17.58
C ALA A 126 4.73 -21.03 17.71
N LYS A 127 5.51 -21.17 16.62
CA LYS A 127 6.78 -21.90 16.65
C LYS A 127 7.78 -21.23 17.59
N ALA A 128 7.96 -19.92 17.53
CA ALA A 128 8.87 -19.18 18.40
C ALA A 128 8.47 -19.31 19.88
N ASP A 129 7.17 -19.30 20.20
CA ASP A 129 6.65 -19.54 21.54
C ASP A 129 6.93 -20.96 22.04
N ALA A 130 6.83 -21.95 21.17
CA ALA A 130 7.18 -23.33 21.49
C ALA A 130 8.69 -23.47 21.72
N ASP A 131 9.51 -22.90 20.84
CA ASP A 131 10.97 -22.95 20.92
C ASP A 131 11.51 -22.24 22.17
N ALA A 132 10.87 -21.17 22.64
CA ALA A 132 11.24 -20.45 23.86
C ALA A 132 11.05 -21.29 25.13
N LYS A 133 10.18 -22.31 25.10
CA LYS A 133 9.92 -23.22 26.24
C LYS A 133 10.90 -24.39 26.31
N LEU A 134 11.69 -24.62 25.27
CA LEU A 134 12.65 -25.70 25.20
C LEU A 134 13.89 -25.39 26.04
N SER A 135 14.32 -26.36 26.86
CA SER A 135 15.63 -26.28 27.51
C SER A 135 16.77 -26.46 26.51
N ASP A 136 17.99 -26.02 26.86
CA ASP A 136 19.16 -26.21 26.01
C ASP A 136 19.41 -27.69 25.71
N LYS A 137 19.15 -28.57 26.69
CA LYS A 137 19.23 -30.02 26.52
C LYS A 137 18.23 -30.55 25.50
N ASP A 138 16.99 -30.03 25.51
CA ASP A 138 15.98 -30.42 24.51
C ASP A 138 16.37 -29.96 23.12
N LYS A 139 16.84 -28.73 23.00
CA LYS A 139 17.35 -28.18 21.72
C LYS A 139 18.51 -29.01 21.17
N GLU A 140 19.44 -29.40 22.03
CA GLU A 140 20.56 -30.28 21.65
C GLU A 140 20.07 -31.65 21.19
N ASN A 141 19.11 -32.26 21.92
CA ASN A 141 18.52 -33.55 21.54
C ASN A 141 17.78 -33.49 20.19
N ILE A 142 17.06 -32.40 19.93
CA ILE A 142 16.41 -32.16 18.62
C ILE A 142 17.46 -32.04 17.51
N LYS A 143 18.53 -31.25 17.72
CA LYS A 143 19.63 -31.12 16.76
C LYS A 143 20.38 -32.40 16.46
N LYS A 144 20.47 -33.30 17.43
CA LYS A 144 21.05 -34.64 17.22
C LYS A 144 20.21 -35.49 16.28
N LYS A 145 18.88 -35.32 16.29
CA LYS A 145 17.92 -36.02 15.40
C LYS A 145 17.77 -35.34 14.03
N ASP A 146 17.72 -34.01 14.06
CA ASP A 146 17.63 -33.18 12.85
C ASP A 146 18.70 -32.07 12.89
N LYS A 147 19.78 -32.28 12.13
CA LYS A 147 20.90 -31.31 12.06
C LYS A 147 20.49 -29.95 11.49
N ASN A 148 19.37 -29.90 10.77
CA ASN A 148 18.84 -28.69 10.15
C ASN A 148 17.77 -28.01 11.01
N ALA A 149 17.50 -28.51 12.24
CA ALA A 149 16.52 -27.93 13.12
C ALA A 149 16.86 -26.47 13.46
N VAL A 150 15.93 -25.58 13.14
CA VAL A 150 16.02 -24.13 13.41
C VAL A 150 15.10 -23.80 14.56
N PHE A 151 15.64 -23.12 15.57
CA PHE A 151 14.88 -22.58 16.69
C PHE A 151 14.68 -21.08 16.48
N LEU A 152 13.43 -20.63 16.62
CA LEU A 152 13.08 -19.23 16.44
C LEU A 152 13.15 -18.48 17.78
N ASP A 153 13.69 -17.28 17.74
CA ASP A 153 13.67 -16.34 18.86
C ASP A 153 12.97 -15.06 18.42
N LYS A 154 11.84 -14.73 19.06
CA LYS A 154 11.07 -13.51 18.79
C LYS A 154 11.88 -12.24 18.94
N ASN A 155 12.90 -12.24 19.81
CA ASN A 155 13.73 -11.07 20.09
C ASN A 155 14.92 -10.97 19.14
N SER A 156 15.15 -11.98 18.30
CA SER A 156 16.26 -11.92 17.34
C SER A 156 16.01 -10.84 16.27
N PRO A 157 17.05 -10.09 15.88
CA PRO A 157 16.93 -9.08 14.82
C PRO A 157 16.37 -9.65 13.51
N GLN A 158 16.70 -10.90 13.19
CA GLN A 158 16.24 -11.59 11.99
C GLN A 158 14.72 -11.84 12.04
N PHE A 159 14.21 -12.30 13.21
CA PHE A 159 12.77 -12.52 13.38
C PHE A 159 12.00 -11.20 13.26
N GLN A 160 12.45 -10.16 13.95
CA GLN A 160 11.84 -8.84 13.91
C GLN A 160 11.86 -8.26 12.49
N THR A 161 12.98 -8.40 11.76
CA THR A 161 13.08 -7.96 10.36
C THR A 161 12.06 -8.69 9.48
N TYR A 162 11.93 -10.01 9.63
CA TYR A 162 10.96 -10.80 8.85
C TYR A 162 9.52 -10.38 9.15
N MET A 163 9.18 -10.19 10.42
CA MET A 163 7.83 -9.78 10.84
C MET A 163 7.49 -8.38 10.30
N ASN A 164 8.42 -7.43 10.40
CA ASN A 164 8.25 -6.09 9.82
C ASN A 164 8.04 -6.13 8.30
N GLN A 165 8.81 -6.96 7.59
CA GLN A 165 8.62 -7.14 6.13
C GLN A 165 7.27 -7.77 5.80
N SER A 166 6.78 -8.69 6.65
CA SER A 166 5.45 -9.30 6.51
C SER A 166 4.33 -8.30 6.75
N GLU A 167 4.49 -7.43 7.75
CA GLU A 167 3.58 -6.30 8.01
C GLU A 167 3.49 -5.37 6.79
N GLN A 168 4.63 -4.92 6.27
CA GLN A 168 4.68 -4.06 5.08
C GLN A 168 4.03 -4.73 3.87
N ARG A 169 4.20 -6.04 3.71
CA ARG A 169 3.54 -6.81 2.63
C ARG A 169 2.02 -6.82 2.80
N ILE A 170 1.53 -7.06 4.01
CA ILE A 170 0.09 -7.04 4.30
C ILE A 170 -0.50 -5.65 3.98
N LEU A 171 0.18 -4.57 4.38
CA LEU A 171 -0.26 -3.20 4.06
C LEU A 171 -0.31 -2.96 2.55
N ALA A 172 0.71 -3.41 1.81
CA ALA A 172 0.72 -3.30 0.35
C ALA A 172 -0.43 -4.09 -0.30
N LEU A 173 -0.80 -5.24 0.26
CA LEU A 173 -1.95 -6.02 -0.20
C LEU A 173 -3.28 -5.30 0.09
N TYR A 174 -3.46 -4.69 1.26
CA TYR A 174 -4.62 -3.85 1.55
C TYR A 174 -4.74 -2.69 0.55
N GLN A 175 -3.64 -2.00 0.26
CA GLN A 175 -3.61 -0.92 -0.72
C GLN A 175 -3.99 -1.42 -2.12
N ALA A 176 -3.53 -2.61 -2.52
CA ALA A 176 -3.89 -3.21 -3.80
C ALA A 176 -5.39 -3.55 -3.90
N VAL A 177 -6.02 -4.00 -2.80
CA VAL A 177 -7.47 -4.18 -2.73
C VAL A 177 -8.20 -2.86 -2.92
N ILE A 178 -7.79 -1.81 -2.20
CA ILE A 178 -8.41 -0.48 -2.29
C ILE A 178 -8.27 0.07 -3.72
N GLN A 179 -7.09 -0.05 -4.34
CA GLN A 179 -6.86 0.38 -5.74
C GLN A 179 -7.71 -0.42 -6.74
N SER A 180 -7.89 -1.72 -6.51
CA SER A 180 -8.76 -2.54 -7.35
C SER A 180 -10.23 -2.10 -7.26
N TYR A 181 -10.71 -1.77 -6.06
CA TYR A 181 -12.05 -1.18 -5.89
C TYR A 181 -12.15 0.24 -6.46
N GLN A 182 -11.06 1.00 -6.45
CA GLN A 182 -11.00 2.28 -7.17
C GLN A 182 -11.20 2.08 -8.69
N ALA A 183 -10.53 1.09 -9.28
CA ALA A 183 -10.71 0.74 -10.69
C ALA A 183 -12.15 0.28 -11.00
N LEU A 184 -12.83 -0.37 -10.04
CA LEU A 184 -14.23 -0.73 -10.11
C LEU A 184 -15.20 0.42 -9.81
N ASN A 185 -14.67 1.60 -9.41
CA ASN A 185 -15.45 2.77 -8.98
C ASN A 185 -16.37 2.50 -7.78
N ASP A 186 -15.97 1.58 -6.88
CA ASP A 186 -16.72 1.14 -5.70
C ASP A 186 -16.18 1.83 -4.43
N ALA A 187 -16.61 3.07 -4.19
CA ALA A 187 -16.17 3.85 -3.04
C ALA A 187 -16.55 3.23 -1.68
N PRO A 188 -17.75 2.65 -1.48
CA PRO A 188 -18.08 1.95 -0.24
C PRO A 188 -17.09 0.84 0.10
N LYS A 189 -16.70 0.03 -0.88
CA LYS A 189 -15.71 -1.03 -0.66
C LYS A 189 -14.30 -0.47 -0.43
N MET A 190 -13.91 0.62 -1.11
CA MET A 190 -12.64 1.29 -0.81
C MET A 190 -12.57 1.73 0.66
N MET A 191 -13.65 2.34 1.18
CA MET A 191 -13.71 2.78 2.58
C MET A 191 -13.69 1.59 3.55
N GLU A 192 -14.48 0.53 3.28
CA GLU A 192 -14.50 -0.69 4.10
C GLU A 192 -13.09 -1.30 4.24
N TRP A 193 -12.38 -1.44 3.12
CA TRP A 193 -11.04 -2.03 3.12
C TRP A 193 -9.97 -1.08 3.69
N GLY A 194 -10.17 0.21 3.54
CA GLY A 194 -9.34 1.21 4.21
C GLY A 194 -9.46 1.13 5.73
N GLU A 195 -10.67 1.03 6.27
CA GLU A 195 -10.85 0.86 7.71
C GLU A 195 -10.26 -0.48 8.22
N LYS A 196 -10.33 -1.57 7.44
CA LYS A 196 -9.63 -2.82 7.77
C LYS A 196 -8.11 -2.63 7.81
N ALA A 197 -7.55 -1.92 6.84
CA ALA A 197 -6.12 -1.60 6.81
C ALA A 197 -5.69 -0.76 8.02
N LEU A 198 -6.50 0.25 8.40
CA LEU A 198 -6.28 1.07 9.58
C LEU A 198 -6.51 0.29 10.90
N GLY A 199 -7.38 -0.73 10.89
CA GLY A 199 -7.49 -1.68 12.00
C GLY A 199 -6.22 -2.51 12.20
N PHE A 200 -5.52 -2.82 11.11
CA PHE A 200 -4.24 -3.51 11.15
C PHE A 200 -3.08 -2.58 11.53
N LYS A 201 -3.01 -1.39 10.91
CA LYS A 201 -2.00 -0.35 11.19
C LYS A 201 -2.65 1.04 11.28
N PRO A 202 -3.02 1.48 12.51
CA PRO A 202 -3.76 2.73 12.70
C PRO A 202 -3.00 4.00 12.30
N ASP A 203 -1.69 3.94 12.21
CA ASP A 203 -0.78 5.04 11.88
C ASP A 203 -0.23 4.98 10.45
N ASP A 204 -0.81 4.13 9.57
CA ASP A 204 -0.40 4.08 8.17
C ASP A 204 -0.81 5.35 7.42
N VAL A 205 0.15 6.27 7.27
CA VAL A 205 -0.06 7.61 6.69
C VAL A 205 -0.66 7.55 5.29
N THR A 206 -0.26 6.57 4.48
CA THR A 206 -0.75 6.43 3.11
C THR A 206 -2.22 6.01 3.08
N THR A 207 -2.63 5.07 3.92
CA THR A 207 -4.03 4.65 4.03
C THR A 207 -4.89 5.77 4.64
N LEU A 208 -4.42 6.44 5.70
CA LEU A 208 -5.10 7.59 6.29
C LEU A 208 -5.40 8.67 5.24
N ALA A 209 -4.39 9.05 4.44
CA ALA A 209 -4.55 10.04 3.37
C ALA A 209 -5.49 9.57 2.27
N MET A 210 -5.37 8.32 1.84
CA MET A 210 -6.18 7.75 0.77
C MET A 210 -7.67 7.71 1.16
N ILE A 211 -7.99 7.18 2.32
CA ILE A 211 -9.39 6.99 2.73
C ILE A 211 -10.06 8.32 3.09
N SER A 212 -9.36 9.23 3.76
CA SER A 212 -9.89 10.58 4.00
C SER A 212 -10.21 11.31 2.69
N ASN A 213 -9.36 11.15 1.67
CA ASN A 213 -9.61 11.72 0.33
C ASN A 213 -10.83 11.09 -0.35
N VAL A 214 -10.97 9.76 -0.32
CA VAL A 214 -12.15 9.08 -0.89
C VAL A 214 -13.43 9.57 -0.22
N MET A 215 -13.43 9.69 1.11
CA MET A 215 -14.57 10.20 1.88
C MET A 215 -14.90 11.65 1.51
N ALA A 216 -13.89 12.51 1.33
CA ALA A 216 -14.08 13.91 0.98
C ALA A 216 -14.60 14.13 -0.45
N GLU A 217 -14.09 13.35 -1.42
CA GLU A 217 -14.48 13.48 -2.83
C GLU A 217 -15.82 12.83 -3.16
N ARG A 218 -16.32 11.93 -2.29
CA ARG A 218 -17.55 11.18 -2.52
C ARG A 218 -18.47 11.22 -1.30
N PRO A 219 -18.96 12.42 -0.92
CA PRO A 219 -19.88 12.54 0.20
C PRO A 219 -21.23 11.90 -0.14
N PRO A 220 -21.91 11.29 0.84
CA PRO A 220 -23.29 10.86 0.70
C PRO A 220 -24.22 12.03 0.38
N THR A 221 -25.36 11.74 -0.22
CA THR A 221 -26.42 12.74 -0.48
C THR A 221 -27.26 13.04 0.77
N ASN A 222 -27.33 12.10 1.69
CA ASN A 222 -28.01 12.30 2.98
C ASN A 222 -27.13 13.16 3.88
N GLU A 223 -27.68 14.27 4.41
CA GLU A 223 -26.91 15.24 5.19
C GLU A 223 -26.42 14.68 6.53
N GLU A 224 -27.14 13.76 7.18
CA GLU A 224 -26.69 13.14 8.43
C GLU A 224 -25.51 12.19 8.18
N GLU A 225 -25.61 11.34 7.16
CA GLU A 225 -24.53 10.45 6.75
C GLU A 225 -23.31 11.23 6.29
N LYS A 226 -23.53 12.31 5.53
CA LYS A 226 -22.46 13.23 5.10
C LYS A 226 -21.74 13.84 6.29
N ALA A 227 -22.48 14.33 7.28
CA ALA A 227 -21.89 14.91 8.48
C ALA A 227 -21.03 13.88 9.25
N LYS A 228 -21.52 12.64 9.39
CA LYS A 228 -20.76 11.53 10.00
C LYS A 228 -19.50 11.20 9.20
N GLN A 229 -19.63 11.08 7.87
CA GLN A 229 -18.50 10.79 6.99
C GLN A 229 -17.45 11.90 7.01
N MET A 230 -17.87 13.17 6.95
CA MET A 230 -16.94 14.31 7.00
C MET A 230 -16.24 14.43 8.35
N LYS A 231 -16.90 14.11 9.45
CA LYS A 231 -16.25 14.04 10.77
C LYS A 231 -15.15 12.97 10.79
N ARG A 232 -15.46 11.76 10.32
CA ARG A 232 -14.47 10.67 10.23
C ARG A 232 -13.32 11.03 9.30
N ALA A 233 -13.61 11.62 8.13
CA ALA A 233 -12.60 12.08 7.19
C ALA A 233 -11.68 13.15 7.80
N GLU A 234 -12.22 14.09 8.60
CA GLU A 234 -11.44 15.10 9.31
C GLU A 234 -10.47 14.47 10.33
N GLU A 235 -10.93 13.47 11.09
CA GLU A 235 -10.09 12.72 12.04
C GLU A 235 -8.90 12.05 11.30
N LEU A 236 -9.18 11.33 10.21
CA LEU A 236 -8.16 10.62 9.43
C LEU A 236 -7.18 11.59 8.74
N ALA A 237 -7.69 12.66 8.12
CA ALA A 237 -6.86 13.65 7.42
C ALA A 237 -5.95 14.41 8.39
N THR A 238 -6.48 14.79 9.56
CA THR A 238 -5.70 15.49 10.61
C THR A 238 -4.62 14.58 11.16
N GLN A 239 -4.93 13.29 11.40
CA GLN A 239 -3.94 12.31 11.84
C GLN A 239 -2.86 12.10 10.79
N ALA A 240 -3.23 12.00 9.50
CA ALA A 240 -2.29 11.87 8.40
C ALA A 240 -1.30 13.05 8.33
N ILE A 241 -1.81 14.29 8.44
CA ILE A 241 -0.98 15.50 8.43
C ILE A 241 -0.05 15.55 9.65
N MET A 242 -0.54 15.16 10.83
CA MET A 242 0.27 15.13 12.06
C MET A 242 1.42 14.11 11.95
N LEU A 243 1.20 12.96 11.33
CA LEU A 243 2.20 11.92 11.16
C LEU A 243 3.14 12.15 9.96
N LEU A 244 2.76 13.02 9.02
CA LEU A 244 3.46 13.24 7.77
C LEU A 244 4.95 13.60 7.94
N PRO A 245 5.38 14.50 8.84
CA PRO A 245 6.80 14.82 9.00
C PRO A 245 7.63 13.60 9.41
N THR A 246 7.13 12.80 10.34
CA THR A 246 7.79 11.57 10.79
C THR A 246 7.84 10.53 9.66
N TYR A 247 6.75 10.38 8.92
CA TYR A 247 6.70 9.49 7.75
C TYR A 247 7.71 9.90 6.68
N LEU A 248 7.78 11.19 6.31
CA LEU A 248 8.71 11.68 5.28
C LEU A 248 10.19 11.53 5.68
N ALA A 249 10.49 11.49 6.98
CA ALA A 249 11.82 11.24 7.52
C ALA A 249 12.13 9.73 7.67
N SER A 250 11.14 8.86 7.52
CA SER A 250 11.30 7.41 7.72
C SER A 250 11.98 6.71 6.54
N PRO A 251 12.55 5.51 6.76
CA PRO A 251 13.05 4.66 5.67
C PRO A 251 11.99 4.32 4.62
N ASP A 252 10.73 4.23 5.00
CA ASP A 252 9.61 3.91 4.09
C ASP A 252 9.42 5.00 3.02
N ALA A 253 9.65 6.27 3.38
CA ALA A 253 9.60 7.40 2.46
C ALA A 253 10.96 7.73 1.82
N ALA A 254 12.06 7.09 2.22
CA ALA A 254 13.40 7.42 1.74
C ALA A 254 13.54 7.32 0.22
N ASN A 255 12.90 6.31 -0.37
CA ASN A 255 12.94 6.04 -1.81
C ASN A 255 11.86 6.78 -2.62
N LEU A 256 10.99 7.56 -1.97
CA LEU A 256 9.99 8.35 -2.69
C LEU A 256 10.69 9.50 -3.43
N PRO A 257 10.38 9.71 -4.72
CA PRO A 257 10.83 10.89 -5.45
C PRO A 257 10.41 12.19 -4.74
N ALA A 258 11.22 13.24 -4.86
CA ALA A 258 10.94 14.52 -4.21
C ALA A 258 9.55 15.09 -4.59
N ASN A 259 9.17 14.96 -5.87
CA ASN A 259 7.84 15.36 -6.33
C ASN A 259 6.71 14.53 -5.70
N ALA A 260 6.91 13.22 -5.44
CA ALA A 260 5.90 12.39 -4.77
C ALA A 260 5.70 12.82 -3.31
N LYS A 261 6.77 13.20 -2.61
CA LYS A 261 6.68 13.77 -1.25
C LYS A 261 5.90 15.08 -1.23
N THR A 262 6.19 15.96 -2.18
CA THR A 262 5.51 17.25 -2.34
C THR A 262 4.03 17.05 -2.73
N ASP A 263 3.75 16.13 -3.66
CA ASP A 263 2.39 15.80 -4.08
C ASP A 263 1.57 15.23 -2.92
N LEU A 264 2.15 14.35 -2.10
CA LEU A 264 1.50 13.78 -0.93
C LEU A 264 1.13 14.88 0.09
N THR A 265 2.06 15.80 0.37
CA THR A 265 1.81 16.94 1.27
C THR A 265 0.68 17.81 0.73
N ALA A 266 0.73 18.19 -0.55
CA ALA A 266 -0.31 18.97 -1.19
C ALA A 266 -1.67 18.28 -1.13
N GLN A 267 -1.71 16.98 -1.40
CA GLN A 267 -2.94 16.18 -1.39
C GLN A 267 -3.59 16.13 -0.03
N MET A 268 -2.81 15.98 1.05
CA MET A 268 -3.35 15.92 2.42
C MET A 268 -4.00 17.25 2.81
N HIS A 269 -3.33 18.38 2.55
CA HIS A 269 -3.90 19.70 2.82
C HIS A 269 -5.10 20.01 1.93
N TYR A 270 -5.07 19.61 0.65
CA TYR A 270 -6.22 19.69 -0.23
C TYR A 270 -7.43 18.93 0.33
N THR A 271 -7.19 17.69 0.76
CA THR A 271 -8.24 16.82 1.33
C THR A 271 -8.87 17.45 2.57
N LEU A 272 -8.06 17.94 3.51
CA LEU A 272 -8.57 18.58 4.72
C LEU A 272 -9.32 19.88 4.37
N GLY A 273 -8.82 20.65 3.42
CA GLY A 273 -9.51 21.86 2.91
C GLY A 273 -10.88 21.53 2.30
N LEU A 274 -10.98 20.44 1.52
CA LEU A 274 -12.24 19.97 0.93
C LEU A 274 -13.23 19.49 2.00
N ILE A 275 -12.75 18.79 3.02
CA ILE A 275 -13.56 18.36 4.17
C ILE A 275 -14.15 19.59 4.89
N TYR A 276 -13.33 20.59 5.18
CA TYR A 276 -13.79 21.85 5.82
C TYR A 276 -14.78 22.60 4.94
N LEU A 277 -14.61 22.57 3.62
CA LEU A 277 -15.57 23.16 2.69
C LEU A 277 -16.94 22.46 2.79
N HIS A 278 -16.98 21.13 2.85
CA HIS A 278 -18.21 20.36 3.06
C HIS A 278 -18.88 20.65 4.41
N GLN A 279 -18.07 20.91 5.42
CA GLN A 279 -18.54 21.29 6.77
C GLN A 279 -18.89 22.79 6.91
N LYS A 280 -18.73 23.59 5.84
CA LYS A 280 -18.92 25.05 5.85
C LYS A 280 -18.00 25.79 6.82
N LYS A 281 -16.85 25.21 7.16
CA LYS A 281 -15.78 25.85 7.93
C LYS A 281 -14.88 26.62 6.97
N LEU A 282 -15.38 27.77 6.46
CA LEU A 282 -14.80 28.46 5.30
C LEU A 282 -13.38 29.00 5.53
N GLY A 283 -13.09 29.60 6.70
CA GLY A 283 -11.76 30.09 7.05
C GLY A 283 -10.71 28.97 7.09
N PRO A 284 -10.91 27.89 7.86
CA PRO A 284 -10.05 26.71 7.82
C PRO A 284 -9.90 26.10 6.43
N ALA A 285 -10.98 26.01 5.64
CA ALA A 285 -10.91 25.49 4.27
C ALA A 285 -9.98 26.32 3.39
N GLN A 286 -10.08 27.65 3.43
CA GLN A 286 -9.19 28.54 2.67
C GLN A 286 -7.74 28.36 3.09
N GLN A 287 -7.46 28.27 4.38
CA GLN A 287 -6.10 28.09 4.91
C GLN A 287 -5.48 26.79 4.40
N GLU A 288 -6.19 25.66 4.51
CA GLU A 288 -5.68 24.35 4.08
C GLU A 288 -5.46 24.30 2.55
N LEU A 289 -6.39 24.86 1.76
CA LEU A 289 -6.23 24.92 0.32
C LEU A 289 -5.05 25.81 -0.10
N LEU A 290 -4.80 26.92 0.59
CA LEU A 290 -3.62 27.75 0.36
C LEU A 290 -2.33 27.00 0.73
N THR A 291 -2.33 26.25 1.83
CA THR A 291 -1.18 25.40 2.22
C THR A 291 -0.91 24.32 1.17
N SER A 292 -1.96 23.70 0.63
CA SER A 292 -1.82 22.78 -0.49
C SER A 292 -1.14 23.45 -1.70
N LEU A 293 -1.54 24.67 -2.04
CA LEU A 293 -0.95 25.45 -3.15
C LEU A 293 0.50 25.87 -2.89
N GLN A 294 0.95 25.99 -1.63
CA GLN A 294 2.38 26.22 -1.35
C GLN A 294 3.24 25.03 -1.79
N SER A 295 2.72 23.81 -1.60
CA SER A 295 3.39 22.59 -2.05
C SER A 295 3.20 22.33 -3.56
N LYS A 296 2.06 22.72 -4.15
CA LYS A 296 1.72 22.51 -5.55
C LYS A 296 1.10 23.79 -6.17
N PRO A 297 1.93 24.78 -6.53
CA PRO A 297 1.46 26.12 -6.93
C PRO A 297 0.63 26.18 -8.22
N ASN A 298 0.67 25.13 -9.04
CA ASN A 298 -0.02 25.09 -10.33
C ASN A 298 -1.12 24.03 -10.40
N ASP A 299 -1.77 23.73 -9.26
CA ASP A 299 -2.88 22.79 -9.25
C ASP A 299 -4.23 23.47 -9.52
N PRO A 300 -4.82 23.27 -10.72
CA PRO A 300 -6.06 23.94 -11.08
C PRO A 300 -7.26 23.51 -10.25
N ILE A 301 -7.25 22.27 -9.73
CA ILE A 301 -8.34 21.73 -8.92
C ILE A 301 -8.38 22.43 -7.57
N THR A 302 -7.22 22.59 -6.92
CA THR A 302 -7.11 23.30 -5.66
C THR A 302 -7.52 24.77 -5.80
N TYR A 303 -7.11 25.48 -6.87
CA TYR A 303 -7.59 26.83 -7.14
C TYR A 303 -9.11 26.89 -7.33
N TYR A 304 -9.71 25.92 -8.02
CA TYR A 304 -11.16 25.85 -8.16
C TYR A 304 -11.85 25.72 -6.80
N ARG A 305 -11.40 24.81 -5.93
CA ARG A 305 -11.96 24.62 -4.58
C ARG A 305 -11.78 25.86 -3.71
N LEU A 306 -10.63 26.52 -3.81
CA LEU A 306 -10.36 27.78 -3.12
C LEU A 306 -11.32 28.89 -3.58
N GLY A 307 -11.54 29.00 -4.89
CA GLY A 307 -12.51 29.94 -5.46
C GLY A 307 -13.93 29.68 -4.94
N VAL A 308 -14.33 28.39 -4.88
CA VAL A 308 -15.63 28.01 -4.29
C VAL A 308 -15.72 28.41 -2.80
N ALA A 309 -14.63 28.21 -2.05
CA ALA A 309 -14.57 28.62 -0.63
C ALA A 309 -14.73 30.14 -0.47
N TYR A 310 -14.08 30.94 -1.34
CA TYR A 310 -14.20 32.39 -1.35
C TYR A 310 -15.60 32.87 -1.76
N VAL A 311 -16.24 32.23 -2.75
CA VAL A 311 -17.62 32.53 -3.14
C VAL A 311 -18.57 32.35 -1.95
N GLN A 312 -18.44 31.20 -1.23
CA GLN A 312 -19.27 30.92 -0.06
C GLN A 312 -19.02 31.89 1.10
N ASP A 313 -17.81 32.45 1.18
CA ASP A 313 -17.40 33.44 2.22
C ASP A 313 -17.61 34.90 1.75
N MET A 314 -18.30 35.10 0.62
CA MET A 314 -18.60 36.42 0.01
C MET A 314 -17.35 37.26 -0.31
N LYS A 315 -16.19 36.63 -0.47
CA LYS A 315 -14.92 37.26 -0.86
C LYS A 315 -14.77 37.29 -2.40
N ASN A 316 -15.61 38.11 -3.05
CA ASN A 316 -15.82 38.04 -4.48
C ASN A 316 -14.54 38.29 -5.32
N ASP A 317 -13.68 39.24 -4.93
CA ASP A 317 -12.44 39.54 -5.68
C ASP A 317 -11.47 38.36 -5.62
N GLN A 318 -11.28 37.77 -4.45
CA GLN A 318 -10.43 36.60 -4.24
C GLN A 318 -11.01 35.36 -4.96
N ALA A 319 -12.33 35.23 -4.96
CA ALA A 319 -13.03 34.16 -5.69
C ALA A 319 -12.76 34.26 -7.21
N MET A 320 -12.88 35.45 -7.77
CA MET A 320 -12.67 35.70 -9.18
C MET A 320 -11.21 35.42 -9.58
N GLU A 321 -10.24 35.85 -8.79
CA GLU A 321 -8.82 35.57 -9.01
C GLU A 321 -8.52 34.07 -8.98
N ALA A 322 -8.99 33.35 -7.95
CA ALA A 322 -8.75 31.90 -7.81
C ALA A 322 -9.41 31.10 -8.93
N LEU A 323 -10.66 31.42 -9.31
CA LEU A 323 -11.36 30.75 -10.40
C LEU A 323 -10.71 31.04 -11.74
N ALA A 324 -10.31 32.30 -12.03
CA ALA A 324 -9.58 32.65 -13.25
C ALA A 324 -8.24 31.90 -13.33
N LYS A 325 -7.51 31.79 -12.22
CA LYS A 325 -6.25 31.02 -12.15
C LYS A 325 -6.48 29.55 -12.43
N SER A 326 -7.54 28.95 -11.88
CA SER A 326 -7.92 27.56 -12.16
C SER A 326 -8.14 27.31 -13.65
N VAL A 327 -8.93 28.19 -14.31
CA VAL A 327 -9.20 28.10 -15.75
C VAL A 327 -7.92 28.26 -16.56
N TYR A 328 -7.12 29.26 -16.23
CA TYR A 328 -5.85 29.51 -16.94
C TYR A 328 -4.91 28.32 -16.89
N LEU A 329 -4.73 27.74 -15.71
CA LEU A 329 -3.85 26.57 -15.51
C LEU A 329 -4.37 25.32 -16.24
N LYS A 330 -5.68 25.14 -16.29
CA LYS A 330 -6.31 24.04 -17.01
C LYS A 330 -6.10 24.17 -18.53
N LEU A 331 -6.25 25.38 -19.08
CA LEU A 331 -6.01 25.66 -20.49
C LEU A 331 -4.52 25.54 -20.85
N ALA A 332 -3.62 26.07 -20.00
CA ALA A 332 -2.18 25.99 -20.21
C ALA A 332 -1.65 24.56 -20.17
N GLY A 333 -2.32 23.67 -19.43
CA GLY A 333 -2.00 22.24 -19.39
C GLY A 333 -2.47 21.43 -20.60
N GLY A 334 -3.04 22.06 -21.63
CA GLY A 334 -3.53 21.40 -22.84
C GLY A 334 -4.81 20.58 -22.64
N GLN A 335 -5.48 20.73 -21.52
CA GLN A 335 -6.78 20.12 -21.22
C GLN A 335 -7.87 21.16 -21.49
N LEU A 336 -8.30 21.26 -22.71
CA LEU A 336 -9.56 21.94 -23.02
C LEU A 336 -10.74 21.18 -22.43
N PRO A 337 -11.77 21.89 -21.96
CA PRO A 337 -12.96 21.25 -21.36
C PRO A 337 -13.71 20.36 -22.32
#